data_13026d1f27998bc6034f7451a4d4293b
#
_entry.id   13026d1f27998bc6034f7451a4d4293b
#
_cell.length_a   1.000
_cell.length_b   1.000
_cell.length_c   1.000
_cell.angle_alpha   90.00
_cell.angle_beta   90.00
_cell.angle_gamma   90.00
#
_symmetry.space_group_name_H-M   'P 1'
#
loop_
_entity.id
_entity.type
_entity.pdbx_description
1 polymer ?
#
loop_
_entity_poly.entity_id
_entity_poly.type
_entity_poly.pdbx_seq_one_letter_code
_entity_poly.pdbx_strand_id
1 'polypeptide(L)'
;MENVLKIHISRRAKKITMRTVTYVGCIVLAIFFIFPLLWMIVTSTKTEMQYANDLGSFATFLPNVSDLSTFFDNYLSVLTEYDIWKYALNSLGYAAAVVVCNIIVNALAGYVMAKFTFPGKGFISFLIMFLLIVPVETTIIPLYSIVHNLGISGTVLAVILPAIVSVFNIFLFQQFFTNIPKEYIEAAQLDGANQMKIFFIIMMPLSAPIVATVATFAFIGVWNDYIWPTMVLPSPQGDEWPLYPIQ
;
A
#
# COMPACT_ATOMS: atom_id res chain seq x y z
N MET A 1 36.10 -11.57 -46.75
CA MET A 1 35.12 -10.49 -46.66
C MET A 1 33.69 -11.02 -46.53
N GLU A 2 33.28 -12.04 -47.24
CA GLU A 2 31.92 -12.60 -47.25
C GLU A 2 31.47 -13.19 -45.89
N ASN A 3 32.35 -13.87 -45.15
CA ASN A 3 32.01 -14.42 -43.84
C ASN A 3 31.78 -13.37 -42.73
N VAL A 4 32.43 -12.22 -42.80
CA VAL A 4 32.26 -11.12 -41.83
C VAL A 4 30.92 -10.44 -42.05
N LEU A 5 30.50 -10.29 -43.33
CA LEU A 5 29.19 -9.74 -43.70
C LEU A 5 28.04 -10.66 -43.25
N LYS A 6 28.15 -11.98 -43.42
CA LYS A 6 27.16 -12.98 -42.98
C LYS A 6 26.98 -12.95 -41.46
N ILE A 7 28.07 -12.84 -40.69
CA ILE A 7 28.01 -12.75 -39.19
C ILE A 7 27.33 -11.43 -38.77
N HIS A 8 27.60 -10.32 -39.43
CA HIS A 8 26.99 -9.02 -39.08
C HIS A 8 25.47 -9.00 -39.40
N ILE A 9 25.04 -9.54 -40.53
CA ILE A 9 23.64 -9.67 -40.92
C ILE A 9 22.90 -10.60 -39.94
N SER A 10 23.49 -11.74 -39.56
CA SER A 10 22.91 -12.67 -38.59
C SER A 10 22.72 -12.03 -37.19
N ARG A 11 23.69 -11.27 -36.71
CA ARG A 11 23.58 -10.55 -35.43
C ARG A 11 22.52 -9.44 -35.46
N ARG A 12 22.41 -8.73 -36.58
CA ARG A 12 21.40 -7.68 -36.78
C ARG A 12 19.98 -8.26 -36.86
N ALA A 13 19.80 -9.35 -37.61
CA ALA A 13 18.54 -10.08 -37.67
C ALA A 13 18.11 -10.61 -36.30
N LYS A 14 19.01 -11.26 -35.55
CA LYS A 14 18.75 -11.75 -34.19
C LYS A 14 18.35 -10.63 -33.23
N LYS A 15 19.01 -9.45 -33.34
CA LYS A 15 18.67 -8.28 -32.51
C LYS A 15 17.28 -7.70 -32.85
N ILE A 16 16.92 -7.69 -34.13
CA ILE A 16 15.58 -7.26 -34.57
C ILE A 16 14.53 -8.24 -34.08
N THR A 17 14.70 -9.54 -34.30
CA THR A 17 13.79 -10.59 -33.82
C THR A 17 13.58 -10.51 -32.31
N MET A 18 14.67 -10.38 -31.54
CA MET A 18 14.59 -10.26 -30.09
C MET A 18 13.78 -9.01 -29.67
N ARG A 19 14.01 -7.87 -30.33
CA ARG A 19 13.21 -6.66 -30.05
C ARG A 19 11.74 -6.86 -30.40
N THR A 20 11.45 -7.45 -31.56
CA THR A 20 10.05 -7.72 -31.97
C THR A 20 9.36 -8.64 -30.96
N VAL A 21 10.00 -9.72 -30.54
CA VAL A 21 9.46 -10.62 -29.51
C VAL A 21 9.23 -9.89 -28.18
N THR A 22 10.17 -9.02 -27.76
CA THR A 22 10.01 -8.21 -26.56
C THR A 22 8.82 -7.26 -26.68
N TYR A 23 8.69 -6.52 -27.80
CA TYR A 23 7.56 -5.60 -28.00
C TYR A 23 6.22 -6.33 -28.06
N VAL A 24 6.15 -7.48 -28.76
CA VAL A 24 4.92 -8.30 -28.78
C VAL A 24 4.57 -8.76 -27.38
N GLY A 25 5.55 -9.26 -26.61
CA GLY A 25 5.34 -9.65 -25.22
C GLY A 25 4.85 -8.49 -24.35
N CYS A 26 5.46 -7.31 -24.47
CA CYS A 26 5.03 -6.11 -23.75
C CYS A 26 3.60 -5.69 -24.12
N ILE A 27 3.23 -5.76 -25.42
CA ILE A 27 1.88 -5.42 -25.90
C ILE A 27 0.85 -6.40 -25.32
N VAL A 28 1.14 -7.71 -25.36
CA VAL A 28 0.26 -8.75 -24.79
C VAL A 28 0.06 -8.51 -23.28
N LEU A 29 1.13 -8.25 -22.56
CA LEU A 29 1.05 -7.93 -21.13
C LEU A 29 0.25 -6.62 -20.88
N ALA A 30 0.49 -5.59 -21.69
CA ALA A 30 -0.25 -4.34 -21.56
C ALA A 30 -1.76 -4.55 -21.79
N ILE A 31 -2.14 -5.31 -22.81
CA ILE A 31 -3.55 -5.65 -23.07
C ILE A 31 -4.13 -6.42 -21.88
N PHE A 32 -3.40 -7.40 -21.35
CA PHE A 32 -3.83 -8.20 -20.21
C PHE A 32 -4.09 -7.34 -18.95
N PHE A 33 -3.20 -6.40 -18.65
CA PHE A 33 -3.35 -5.52 -17.47
C PHE A 33 -4.38 -4.40 -17.68
N ILE A 34 -4.57 -3.93 -18.93
CA ILE A 34 -5.56 -2.89 -19.22
C ILE A 34 -6.97 -3.47 -19.34
N PHE A 35 -7.11 -4.75 -19.71
CA PHE A 35 -8.39 -5.40 -19.93
C PHE A 35 -9.39 -5.25 -18.77
N PRO A 36 -9.03 -5.50 -17.49
CA PRO A 36 -9.97 -5.30 -16.37
C PRO A 36 -10.49 -3.85 -16.27
N LEU A 37 -9.62 -2.86 -16.53
CA LEU A 37 -10.00 -1.45 -16.48
C LEU A 37 -10.98 -1.10 -17.62
N LEU A 38 -10.71 -1.58 -18.84
CA LEU A 38 -11.62 -1.42 -19.97
C LEU A 38 -12.96 -2.10 -19.70
N TRP A 39 -12.92 -3.30 -19.09
CA TRP A 39 -14.13 -4.01 -18.69
C TRP A 39 -14.97 -3.20 -17.70
N MET A 40 -14.38 -2.61 -16.68
CA MET A 40 -15.07 -1.74 -15.71
C MET A 40 -15.73 -0.54 -16.43
N ILE A 41 -15.01 0.11 -17.34
CA ILE A 41 -15.56 1.24 -18.11
C ILE A 41 -16.73 0.78 -18.99
N VAL A 42 -16.60 -0.35 -19.65
CA VAL A 42 -17.66 -0.89 -20.51
C VAL A 42 -18.91 -1.25 -19.70
N THR A 43 -18.74 -1.93 -18.56
CA THR A 43 -19.87 -2.33 -17.70
C THR A 43 -20.57 -1.13 -17.09
N SER A 44 -19.84 -0.06 -16.73
CA SER A 44 -20.43 1.17 -16.18
C SER A 44 -21.32 1.94 -17.17
N THR A 45 -21.28 1.62 -18.46
CA THR A 45 -22.19 2.19 -19.46
C THR A 45 -23.55 1.49 -19.55
N LYS A 46 -23.78 0.42 -18.77
CA LYS A 46 -24.94 -0.47 -18.88
C LYS A 46 -25.79 -0.42 -17.61
N THR A 47 -27.10 -0.60 -17.78
CA THR A 47 -27.98 -0.91 -16.66
C THR A 47 -27.77 -2.35 -16.19
N GLU A 48 -28.16 -2.68 -14.95
CA GLU A 48 -28.09 -4.06 -14.41
C GLU A 48 -28.79 -5.06 -15.32
N MET A 49 -29.96 -4.70 -15.86
CA MET A 49 -30.73 -5.56 -16.75
C MET A 49 -30.00 -5.78 -18.09
N GLN A 50 -29.39 -4.74 -18.67
CA GLN A 50 -28.61 -4.88 -19.89
C GLN A 50 -27.37 -5.74 -19.66
N TYR A 51 -26.66 -5.53 -18.56
CA TYR A 51 -25.51 -6.34 -18.20
C TYR A 51 -25.89 -7.81 -18.03
N ALA A 52 -27.00 -8.10 -17.35
CA ALA A 52 -27.48 -9.46 -17.17
C ALA A 52 -27.88 -10.15 -18.49
N ASN A 53 -28.53 -9.41 -19.41
CA ASN A 53 -28.92 -9.93 -20.72
C ASN A 53 -27.73 -10.18 -21.66
N ASP A 54 -26.65 -9.37 -21.51
CA ASP A 54 -25.46 -9.49 -22.35
C ASP A 54 -24.50 -10.59 -21.86
N LEU A 55 -24.71 -11.12 -20.64
CA LEU A 55 -23.87 -12.18 -20.09
C LEU A 55 -23.85 -13.40 -21.01
N GLY A 56 -22.66 -13.88 -21.33
CA GLY A 56 -22.45 -15.02 -22.23
C GLY A 56 -22.46 -14.71 -23.71
N SER A 57 -22.66 -13.45 -24.11
CA SER A 57 -22.55 -12.97 -25.49
C SER A 57 -21.35 -12.04 -25.67
N PHE A 58 -20.94 -11.79 -26.92
CA PHE A 58 -19.89 -10.83 -27.22
C PHE A 58 -20.30 -9.38 -26.89
N ALA A 59 -21.59 -9.10 -26.79
CA ALA A 59 -22.14 -7.82 -26.38
C ALA A 59 -21.65 -7.39 -24.99
N THR A 60 -21.31 -8.35 -24.10
CA THR A 60 -20.75 -8.07 -22.77
C THR A 60 -19.50 -7.17 -22.83
N PHE A 61 -18.72 -7.25 -23.90
CA PHE A 61 -17.49 -6.48 -24.10
C PHE A 61 -17.69 -5.15 -24.85
N LEU A 62 -18.91 -4.85 -25.27
CA LEU A 62 -19.21 -3.63 -26.03
C LEU A 62 -19.93 -2.62 -25.12
N PRO A 63 -19.51 -1.33 -25.14
CA PRO A 63 -20.20 -0.29 -24.38
C PRO A 63 -21.61 -0.05 -24.94
N ASN A 64 -22.54 0.31 -24.07
CA ASN A 64 -23.85 0.82 -24.51
C ASN A 64 -23.70 2.27 -24.95
N VAL A 65 -23.53 2.48 -26.26
CA VAL A 65 -23.44 3.83 -26.83
C VAL A 65 -24.80 4.42 -27.18
N SER A 66 -25.89 3.63 -27.12
CA SER A 66 -27.25 4.06 -27.45
C SER A 66 -27.85 4.99 -26.41
N ASP A 67 -27.41 4.84 -25.17
CA ASP A 67 -27.91 5.63 -24.05
C ASP A 67 -26.74 5.99 -23.10
N LEU A 68 -26.08 7.09 -23.43
CA LEU A 68 -25.00 7.64 -22.59
C LEU A 68 -25.50 8.24 -21.28
N SER A 69 -26.82 8.47 -21.12
CA SER A 69 -27.35 8.96 -19.85
C SER A 69 -27.14 7.94 -18.73
N THR A 70 -27.33 6.66 -19.02
CA THR A 70 -27.08 5.55 -18.07
C THR A 70 -25.67 5.59 -17.49
N PHE A 71 -24.67 5.93 -18.30
CA PHE A 71 -23.29 6.08 -17.82
C PHE A 71 -23.19 7.18 -16.74
N PHE A 72 -23.74 8.36 -17.04
CA PHE A 72 -23.71 9.47 -16.10
C PHE A 72 -24.58 9.21 -14.87
N ASP A 73 -25.74 8.58 -15.04
CA ASP A 73 -26.65 8.23 -13.95
C ASP A 73 -26.03 7.25 -12.98
N ASN A 74 -25.32 6.21 -13.46
CA ASN A 74 -24.61 5.26 -12.61
C ASN A 74 -23.52 5.94 -11.76
N TYR A 75 -22.74 6.87 -12.33
CA TYR A 75 -21.74 7.61 -11.54
C TYR A 75 -22.37 8.62 -10.60
N LEU A 76 -23.46 9.29 -11.04
CA LEU A 76 -24.16 10.27 -10.21
C LEU A 76 -24.80 9.61 -8.99
N SER A 77 -25.48 8.46 -9.17
CA SER A 77 -26.08 7.73 -8.06
C SER A 77 -25.04 7.28 -7.02
N VAL A 78 -23.87 6.80 -7.46
CA VAL A 78 -22.78 6.46 -6.55
C VAL A 78 -22.31 7.68 -5.74
N LEU A 79 -22.24 8.86 -6.38
CA LEU A 79 -21.79 10.08 -5.71
C LEU A 79 -22.84 10.70 -4.79
N THR A 80 -24.14 10.51 -5.09
CA THR A 80 -25.25 11.18 -4.38
C THR A 80 -25.99 10.27 -3.41
N GLU A 81 -26.14 8.98 -3.72
CA GLU A 81 -26.99 8.05 -2.95
C GLU A 81 -26.20 7.20 -1.96
N TYR A 82 -24.91 6.91 -2.27
CA TYR A 82 -24.11 5.97 -1.49
C TYR A 82 -23.11 6.61 -0.52
N ASP A 83 -23.20 7.92 -0.26
CA ASP A 83 -22.32 8.64 0.71
C ASP A 83 -20.80 8.36 0.51
N ILE A 84 -20.37 8.04 -0.70
CA ILE A 84 -19.00 7.60 -1.01
C ILE A 84 -17.93 8.57 -0.49
N TRP A 85 -18.27 9.88 -0.46
CA TRP A 85 -17.37 10.91 0.06
C TRP A 85 -17.11 10.76 1.56
N LYS A 86 -18.13 10.32 2.32
CA LYS A 86 -18.00 10.08 3.75
C LYS A 86 -17.03 8.93 4.01
N TYR A 87 -17.20 7.83 3.28
CA TYR A 87 -16.29 6.68 3.37
C TYR A 87 -14.87 7.01 2.89
N ALA A 88 -14.74 7.80 1.80
CA ALA A 88 -13.45 8.26 1.31
C ALA A 88 -12.70 9.11 2.34
N LEU A 89 -13.40 10.03 3.01
CA LEU A 89 -12.81 10.85 4.06
C LEU A 89 -12.40 10.02 5.28
N ASN A 90 -13.18 9.01 5.65
CA ASN A 90 -12.81 8.08 6.72
C ASN A 90 -11.55 7.30 6.37
N SER A 91 -11.48 6.72 5.17
CA SER A 91 -10.28 6.01 4.69
C SER A 91 -9.06 6.92 4.69
N LEU A 92 -9.22 8.15 4.20
CA LEU A 92 -8.13 9.13 4.19
C LEU A 92 -7.69 9.51 5.61
N GLY A 93 -8.65 9.69 6.51
CA GLY A 93 -8.39 9.99 7.92
C GLY A 93 -7.61 8.88 8.62
N TYR A 94 -8.05 7.62 8.45
CA TYR A 94 -7.34 6.46 8.99
C TYR A 94 -5.93 6.33 8.40
N ALA A 95 -5.82 6.43 7.08
CA ALA A 95 -4.54 6.33 6.40
C ALA A 95 -3.58 7.43 6.86
N ALA A 96 -4.04 8.67 6.95
CA ALA A 96 -3.22 9.79 7.42
C ALA A 96 -2.74 9.59 8.86
N ALA A 97 -3.64 9.21 9.76
CA ALA A 97 -3.30 8.95 11.17
C ALA A 97 -2.30 7.81 11.31
N VAL A 98 -2.54 6.69 10.60
CA VAL A 98 -1.63 5.54 10.63
C VAL A 98 -0.28 5.92 10.03
N VAL A 99 -0.21 6.60 8.89
CA VAL A 99 1.05 6.99 8.25
C VAL A 99 1.92 7.82 9.19
N VAL A 100 1.34 8.84 9.83
CA VAL A 100 2.08 9.71 10.76
C VAL A 100 2.60 8.92 11.97
N CYS A 101 1.72 8.16 12.62
CA CYS A 101 2.11 7.37 13.79
C CYS A 101 3.10 6.26 13.43
N ASN A 102 2.89 5.57 12.30
CA ASN A 102 3.75 4.50 11.80
C ASN A 102 5.17 5.02 11.54
N ILE A 103 5.31 6.15 10.84
CA ILE A 103 6.63 6.75 10.59
C ILE A 103 7.34 7.05 11.91
N ILE A 104 6.68 7.74 12.85
CA ILE A 104 7.31 8.15 14.10
C ILE A 104 7.74 6.94 14.93
N VAL A 105 6.83 6.00 15.16
CA VAL A 105 7.07 4.83 16.03
C VAL A 105 8.12 3.90 15.43
N ASN A 106 7.98 3.56 14.14
CA ASN A 106 8.90 2.61 13.52
C ASN A 106 10.26 3.23 13.21
N ALA A 107 10.34 4.55 12.92
CA ALA A 107 11.62 5.22 12.77
C ALA A 107 12.37 5.31 14.12
N LEU A 108 11.67 5.63 15.22
CA LEU A 108 12.29 5.62 16.56
C LEU A 108 12.83 4.23 16.92
N ALA A 109 12.04 3.19 16.71
CA ALA A 109 12.47 1.81 16.93
C ALA A 109 13.68 1.45 16.05
N GLY A 110 13.61 1.75 14.75
CA GLY A 110 14.70 1.54 13.80
C GLY A 110 15.97 2.31 14.16
N TYR A 111 15.82 3.55 14.64
CA TYR A 111 16.96 4.37 15.10
C TYR A 111 17.66 3.76 16.31
N VAL A 112 16.90 3.34 17.31
CA VAL A 112 17.45 2.64 18.48
C VAL A 112 18.15 1.36 18.05
N MET A 113 17.52 0.56 17.20
CA MET A 113 18.10 -0.67 16.69
C MET A 113 19.35 -0.44 15.82
N ALA A 114 19.47 0.68 15.14
CA ALA A 114 20.62 0.98 14.29
C ALA A 114 21.81 1.55 15.08
N LYS A 115 21.55 2.53 15.94
CA LYS A 115 22.60 3.40 16.52
C LYS A 115 22.97 3.10 17.96
N PHE A 116 22.11 2.43 18.72
CA PHE A 116 22.40 2.12 20.12
C PHE A 116 22.91 0.70 20.32
N THR A 117 23.70 0.52 21.36
CA THR A 117 24.13 -0.80 21.86
C THR A 117 23.51 -1.03 23.23
N PHE A 118 22.80 -2.15 23.39
CA PHE A 118 22.16 -2.52 24.65
C PHE A 118 22.12 -4.06 24.77
N PRO A 119 22.03 -4.60 26.02
CA PRO A 119 21.93 -6.03 26.23
C PRO A 119 20.64 -6.57 25.59
N GLY A 120 20.73 -7.72 24.91
CA GLY A 120 19.59 -8.34 24.22
C GLY A 120 19.30 -7.81 22.80
N LYS A 121 20.02 -6.81 22.29
CA LYS A 121 19.84 -6.28 20.91
C LYS A 121 19.87 -7.39 19.86
N GLY A 122 20.80 -8.35 19.96
CA GLY A 122 20.89 -9.47 19.02
C GLY A 122 19.63 -10.34 19.01
N PHE A 123 19.07 -10.61 20.17
CA PHE A 123 17.82 -11.36 20.30
C PHE A 123 16.62 -10.61 19.69
N ILE A 124 16.51 -9.30 19.96
CA ILE A 124 15.44 -8.46 19.37
C ILE A 124 15.59 -8.40 17.86
N SER A 125 16.82 -8.24 17.33
CA SER A 125 17.06 -8.28 15.88
C SER A 125 16.67 -9.62 15.26
N PHE A 126 16.97 -10.73 15.95
CA PHE A 126 16.51 -12.05 15.51
C PHE A 126 14.98 -12.15 15.50
N LEU A 127 14.29 -11.67 16.52
CA LEU A 127 12.82 -11.66 16.57
C LEU A 127 12.22 -10.81 15.44
N ILE A 128 12.78 -9.64 15.16
CA ILE A 128 12.35 -8.79 14.04
C ILE A 128 12.47 -9.58 12.72
N MET A 129 13.61 -10.21 12.45
CA MET A 129 13.80 -11.02 11.25
C MET A 129 12.87 -12.23 11.20
N PHE A 130 12.64 -12.90 12.33
CA PHE A 130 11.74 -14.03 12.42
C PHE A 130 10.30 -13.64 12.11
N LEU A 131 9.83 -12.53 12.67
CA LEU A 131 8.46 -12.03 12.46
C LEU A 131 8.21 -11.60 11.01
N LEU A 132 9.22 -11.24 10.23
CA LEU A 132 9.06 -10.95 8.80
C LEU A 132 8.64 -12.17 7.97
N ILE A 133 8.89 -13.38 8.48
CA ILE A 133 8.53 -14.64 7.79
C ILE A 133 7.09 -15.06 8.15
N VAL A 134 6.53 -14.56 9.25
CA VAL A 134 5.19 -14.93 9.71
C VAL A 134 4.14 -14.25 8.82
N PRO A 135 3.25 -15.01 8.17
CA PRO A 135 2.16 -14.43 7.39
C PRO A 135 1.23 -13.60 8.28
N VAL A 136 0.91 -12.38 7.86
CA VAL A 136 0.05 -11.46 8.63
C VAL A 136 -1.34 -12.07 8.86
N GLU A 137 -1.84 -12.82 7.91
CA GLU A 137 -3.15 -13.49 7.95
C GLU A 137 -3.30 -14.44 9.15
N THR A 138 -2.21 -15.06 9.60
CA THR A 138 -2.23 -15.96 10.77
C THR A 138 -2.43 -15.21 12.09
N THR A 139 -2.15 -13.93 12.12
CA THR A 139 -2.23 -13.09 13.33
C THR A 139 -3.57 -12.39 13.49
N ILE A 140 -4.45 -12.41 12.47
CA ILE A 140 -5.73 -11.68 12.48
C ILE A 140 -6.63 -12.12 13.65
N ILE A 141 -6.84 -13.43 13.84
CA ILE A 141 -7.73 -13.94 14.89
C ILE A 141 -7.20 -13.63 16.31
N PRO A 142 -5.91 -13.89 16.64
CA PRO A 142 -5.37 -13.46 17.92
C PRO A 142 -5.45 -11.95 18.14
N LEU A 143 -5.18 -11.16 17.12
CA LEU A 143 -5.23 -9.71 17.18
C LEU A 143 -6.66 -9.21 17.46
N TYR A 144 -7.67 -9.79 16.80
CA TYR A 144 -9.08 -9.52 17.07
C TYR A 144 -9.44 -9.78 18.54
N SER A 145 -9.00 -10.92 19.07
CA SER A 145 -9.23 -11.26 20.49
C SER A 145 -8.60 -10.24 21.44
N ILE A 146 -7.39 -9.74 21.13
CA ILE A 146 -6.73 -8.70 21.91
C ILE A 146 -7.52 -7.39 21.86
N VAL A 147 -7.91 -6.93 20.67
CA VAL A 147 -8.69 -5.70 20.49
C VAL A 147 -10.04 -5.77 21.20
N HIS A 148 -10.70 -6.93 21.12
CA HIS A 148 -11.97 -7.18 21.81
C HIS A 148 -11.81 -7.14 23.33
N ASN A 149 -10.80 -7.83 23.87
CA ASN A 149 -10.53 -7.86 25.32
C ASN A 149 -10.10 -6.49 25.87
N LEU A 150 -9.48 -5.64 25.06
CA LEU A 150 -9.16 -4.26 25.41
C LEU A 150 -10.40 -3.35 25.42
N GLY A 151 -11.55 -3.82 24.94
CA GLY A 151 -12.79 -3.05 24.88
C GLY A 151 -12.77 -1.91 23.87
N ILE A 152 -11.89 -1.94 22.87
CA ILE A 152 -11.78 -0.89 21.85
C ILE A 152 -12.47 -1.26 20.52
N SER A 153 -13.04 -2.46 20.41
CA SER A 153 -13.86 -2.84 19.24
C SER A 153 -14.97 -1.81 19.00
N GLY A 154 -15.29 -1.54 17.75
CA GLY A 154 -16.26 -0.54 17.35
C GLY A 154 -15.75 0.91 17.39
N THR A 155 -14.47 1.12 17.64
CA THR A 155 -13.87 2.45 17.68
C THR A 155 -12.80 2.65 16.60
N VAL A 156 -12.49 3.91 16.30
CA VAL A 156 -11.37 4.31 15.41
C VAL A 156 -10.04 3.72 15.88
N LEU A 157 -9.84 3.57 17.19
CA LEU A 157 -8.62 3.01 17.76
C LEU A 157 -8.44 1.53 17.40
N ALA A 158 -9.53 0.78 17.24
CA ALA A 158 -9.44 -0.61 16.82
C ALA A 158 -8.84 -0.78 15.41
N VAL A 159 -9.05 0.22 14.55
CA VAL A 159 -8.49 0.23 13.19
C VAL A 159 -7.05 0.74 13.20
N ILE A 160 -6.80 1.86 13.87
CA ILE A 160 -5.51 2.56 13.79
C ILE A 160 -4.41 1.86 14.61
N LEU A 161 -4.71 1.48 15.86
CA LEU A 161 -3.69 1.04 16.81
C LEU A 161 -2.86 -0.16 16.34
N PRO A 162 -3.45 -1.23 15.77
CA PRO A 162 -2.68 -2.37 15.27
C PRO A 162 -1.79 -2.02 14.07
N ALA A 163 -2.19 -1.04 13.26
CA ALA A 163 -1.48 -0.65 12.05
C ALA A 163 -0.28 0.30 12.31
N ILE A 164 -0.16 0.86 13.53
CA ILE A 164 0.93 1.79 13.88
C ILE A 164 2.28 1.09 13.84
N VAL A 165 2.39 -0.14 14.33
CA VAL A 165 3.65 -0.86 14.41
C VAL A 165 3.76 -1.85 13.26
N SER A 166 4.81 -1.73 12.47
CA SER A 166 5.13 -2.65 11.40
C SER A 166 6.58 -3.14 11.54
N VAL A 167 6.74 -4.43 11.76
CA VAL A 167 8.07 -5.05 11.87
C VAL A 167 8.90 -4.81 10.61
N PHE A 168 8.25 -4.83 9.45
CA PHE A 168 8.89 -4.54 8.17
C PHE A 168 9.39 -3.09 8.09
N ASN A 169 8.59 -2.13 8.53
CA ASN A 169 8.97 -0.72 8.52
C ASN A 169 10.09 -0.42 9.54
N ILE A 170 10.06 -1.07 10.72
CA ILE A 170 11.17 -1.00 11.69
C ILE A 170 12.46 -1.50 11.05
N PHE A 171 12.41 -2.64 10.37
CA PHE A 171 13.56 -3.21 9.67
C PHE A 171 14.08 -2.27 8.58
N LEU A 172 13.20 -1.69 7.76
CA LEU A 172 13.60 -0.74 6.72
C LEU A 172 14.31 0.49 7.31
N PHE A 173 13.76 1.10 8.36
CA PHE A 173 14.40 2.21 9.04
C PHE A 173 15.74 1.81 9.67
N GLN A 174 15.81 0.64 10.32
CA GLN A 174 17.05 0.13 10.90
C GLN A 174 18.14 -0.01 9.83
N GLN A 175 17.82 -0.62 8.68
CA GLN A 175 18.78 -0.79 7.58
C GLN A 175 19.24 0.56 7.03
N PHE A 176 18.31 1.48 6.83
CA PHE A 176 18.65 2.81 6.32
C PHE A 176 19.54 3.59 7.31
N PHE A 177 19.14 3.66 8.56
CA PHE A 177 19.92 4.36 9.60
C PHE A 177 21.29 3.74 9.83
N THR A 178 21.43 2.43 9.67
CA THR A 178 22.75 1.76 9.82
C THR A 178 23.75 2.30 8.82
N ASN A 179 23.32 2.67 7.61
CA ASN A 179 24.18 3.20 6.56
C ASN A 179 24.52 4.69 6.72
N ILE A 180 23.87 5.43 7.60
CA ILE A 180 24.23 6.83 7.87
C ILE A 180 25.51 6.83 8.70
N PRO A 181 26.57 7.59 8.31
CA PRO A 181 27.82 7.68 9.04
C PRO A 181 27.62 8.17 10.48
N LYS A 182 28.41 7.62 11.43
CA LYS A 182 28.31 7.98 12.85
C LYS A 182 28.79 9.40 13.12
N GLU A 183 29.64 9.93 12.28
CA GLU A 183 30.24 11.25 12.36
C GLU A 183 29.19 12.37 12.46
N TYR A 184 28.02 12.19 11.82
CA TYR A 184 26.91 13.15 11.96
C TYR A 184 26.36 13.21 13.39
N ILE A 185 26.31 12.05 14.06
CA ILE A 185 25.80 11.94 15.43
C ILE A 185 26.84 12.49 16.40
N GLU A 186 28.13 12.12 16.20
CA GLU A 186 29.24 12.55 17.05
C GLU A 186 29.44 14.06 16.98
N ALA A 187 29.41 14.67 15.79
CA ALA A 187 29.48 16.10 15.63
C ALA A 187 28.34 16.83 16.36
N ALA A 188 27.10 16.35 16.21
CA ALA A 188 25.96 16.94 16.88
C ALA A 188 26.02 16.79 18.43
N GLN A 189 26.61 15.70 18.93
CA GLN A 189 26.83 15.52 20.37
C GLN A 189 27.87 16.47 20.91
N LEU A 190 28.93 16.77 20.14
CA LEU A 190 29.91 17.79 20.50
C LEU A 190 29.29 19.19 20.59
N ASP A 191 28.27 19.46 19.72
CA ASP A 191 27.48 20.70 19.77
C ASP A 191 26.40 20.69 20.89
N GLY A 192 26.39 19.66 21.76
CA GLY A 192 25.47 19.57 22.90
C GLY A 192 24.05 19.10 22.55
N ALA A 193 23.83 18.53 21.36
CA ALA A 193 22.52 18.00 21.00
C ALA A 193 22.22 16.68 21.75
N ASN A 194 21.03 16.58 22.32
CA ASN A 194 20.55 15.32 22.89
C ASN A 194 20.05 14.36 21.79
N GLN A 195 19.84 13.09 22.11
CA GLN A 195 19.47 12.04 21.16
C GLN A 195 18.16 12.32 20.41
N MET A 196 17.17 12.93 21.06
CA MET A 196 15.90 13.29 20.42
C MET A 196 16.09 14.42 19.41
N LYS A 197 16.91 15.41 19.73
CA LYS A 197 17.25 16.50 18.81
C LYS A 197 18.01 15.97 17.60
N ILE A 198 18.98 15.07 17.82
CA ILE A 198 19.70 14.39 16.72
C ILE A 198 18.71 13.61 15.83
N PHE A 199 17.81 12.86 16.45
CA PHE A 199 16.82 12.08 15.70
C PHE A 199 15.94 12.97 14.82
N PHE A 200 15.27 13.99 15.37
CA PHE A 200 14.31 14.79 14.61
C PHE A 200 14.95 15.80 13.65
N ILE A 201 16.12 16.37 14.01
CA ILE A 201 16.71 17.46 13.23
C ILE A 201 17.75 16.95 12.21
N ILE A 202 18.38 15.80 12.47
CA ILE A 202 19.43 15.27 11.60
C ILE A 202 18.99 13.99 10.93
N MET A 203 18.64 12.96 11.73
CA MET A 203 18.40 11.63 11.20
C MET A 203 17.12 11.56 10.34
N MET A 204 16.03 12.16 10.78
CA MET A 204 14.77 12.15 10.02
C MET A 204 14.84 12.91 8.69
N PRO A 205 15.40 14.13 8.61
CA PRO A 205 15.57 14.81 7.33
C PRO A 205 16.50 14.08 6.36
N LEU A 206 17.62 13.52 6.85
CA LEU A 206 18.53 12.70 6.02
C LEU A 206 17.84 11.42 5.51
N SER A 207 16.77 11.00 6.17
CA SER A 207 16.03 9.78 5.86
C SER A 207 14.79 10.01 4.99
N ALA A 208 14.63 11.18 4.39
CA ALA A 208 13.49 11.51 3.55
C ALA A 208 13.13 10.42 2.50
N PRO A 209 14.08 9.75 1.81
CA PRO A 209 13.75 8.70 0.86
C PRO A 209 13.07 7.49 1.50
N ILE A 210 13.56 7.02 2.66
CA ILE A 210 12.95 5.88 3.35
C ILE A 210 11.64 6.28 4.02
N VAL A 211 11.51 7.50 4.53
CA VAL A 211 10.25 8.04 5.06
C VAL A 211 9.17 8.02 3.98
N ALA A 212 9.48 8.47 2.75
CA ALA A 212 8.55 8.42 1.62
C ALA A 212 8.14 6.98 1.29
N THR A 213 9.08 6.03 1.29
CA THR A 213 8.81 4.61 1.05
C THR A 213 7.89 4.03 2.12
N VAL A 214 8.19 4.25 3.40
CA VAL A 214 7.38 3.76 4.52
C VAL A 214 6.01 4.42 4.54
N ALA A 215 5.92 5.73 4.25
CA ALA A 215 4.65 6.43 4.11
C ALA A 215 3.77 5.79 3.03
N THR A 216 4.36 5.45 1.88
CA THR A 216 3.65 4.79 0.79
C THR A 216 3.15 3.40 1.19
N PHE A 217 3.97 2.58 1.83
CA PHE A 217 3.55 1.26 2.29
C PHE A 217 2.47 1.32 3.37
N ALA A 218 2.61 2.21 4.34
CA ALA A 218 1.61 2.39 5.39
C ALA A 218 0.27 2.90 4.81
N PHE A 219 0.33 3.85 3.88
CA PHE A 219 -0.87 4.36 3.21
C PHE A 219 -1.59 3.27 2.41
N ILE A 220 -0.87 2.57 1.51
CA ILE A 220 -1.44 1.50 0.68
C ILE A 220 -1.98 0.37 1.55
N GLY A 221 -1.28 0.01 2.64
CA GLY A 221 -1.71 -1.03 3.55
C GLY A 221 -3.07 -0.73 4.17
N VAL A 222 -3.27 0.48 4.68
CA VAL A 222 -4.54 0.89 5.29
C VAL A 222 -5.63 1.15 4.26
N TRP A 223 -5.27 1.78 3.13
CA TRP A 223 -6.22 2.12 2.07
C TRP A 223 -6.87 0.88 1.43
N ASN A 224 -6.10 -0.19 1.28
CA ASN A 224 -6.57 -1.44 0.69
C ASN A 224 -7.06 -2.47 1.73
N ASP A 225 -7.04 -2.13 3.02
CA ASP A 225 -7.46 -3.06 4.07
C ASP A 225 -8.99 -3.09 4.18
N TYR A 226 -9.55 -4.16 3.68
CA TYR A 226 -10.98 -4.47 3.77
C TYR A 226 -11.31 -5.36 4.97
N ILE A 227 -10.45 -6.35 5.25
CA ILE A 227 -10.76 -7.42 6.20
C ILE A 227 -10.78 -6.89 7.64
N TRP A 228 -9.76 -6.15 8.04
CA TRP A 228 -9.64 -5.71 9.42
C TRP A 228 -10.75 -4.75 9.87
N PRO A 229 -11.08 -3.68 9.11
CA PRO A 229 -12.20 -2.81 9.47
C PRO A 229 -13.53 -3.54 9.57
N THR A 230 -13.83 -4.50 8.68
CA THR A 230 -15.07 -5.26 8.71
C THR A 230 -15.19 -6.18 9.93
N MET A 231 -14.06 -6.62 10.51
CA MET A 231 -14.04 -7.44 11.71
C MET A 231 -14.22 -6.64 13.00
N VAL A 232 -13.60 -5.44 13.07
CA VAL A 232 -13.51 -4.69 14.33
C VAL A 232 -14.52 -3.57 14.47
N LEU A 233 -15.07 -3.07 13.36
CA LEU A 233 -16.14 -2.08 13.36
C LEU A 233 -17.48 -2.79 13.36
N PRO A 234 -18.54 -2.21 14.01
CA PRO A 234 -19.84 -2.80 14.06
C PRO A 234 -20.48 -2.87 12.66
N SER A 235 -21.41 -3.77 12.41
CA SER A 235 -22.14 -3.84 11.13
C SER A 235 -23.06 -2.63 10.92
N PRO A 236 -23.25 -2.13 9.68
CA PRO A 236 -24.14 -1.03 9.39
C PRO A 236 -25.57 -1.33 9.86
N GLN A 237 -26.07 -0.57 10.81
CA GLN A 237 -27.48 -0.60 11.22
C GLN A 237 -28.06 0.79 11.02
N GLY A 238 -28.74 1.02 9.87
CA GLY A 238 -29.39 2.29 9.55
C GLY A 238 -28.44 3.44 9.19
N ASP A 239 -28.95 4.67 9.26
CA ASP A 239 -28.27 5.89 8.82
C ASP A 239 -27.11 6.38 9.72
N GLU A 240 -26.79 5.66 10.79
CA GLU A 240 -25.79 6.08 11.79
C GLU A 240 -24.38 5.52 11.50
N TRP A 241 -23.76 5.88 10.37
CA TRP A 241 -22.46 5.32 10.00
C TRP A 241 -21.32 6.30 9.79
N PRO A 242 -20.66 6.77 10.89
CA PRO A 242 -19.52 7.68 10.73
C PRO A 242 -18.17 7.03 10.50
N LEU A 243 -17.98 5.71 10.68
CA LEU A 243 -16.63 5.16 10.88
C LEU A 243 -16.09 4.22 9.78
N TYR A 244 -16.92 3.76 8.81
CA TYR A 244 -16.40 2.83 7.79
C TYR A 244 -15.51 3.51 6.75
N PRO A 245 -14.37 2.86 6.39
CA PRO A 245 -13.59 3.23 5.22
C PRO A 245 -14.31 2.86 3.91
N ILE A 246 -13.81 3.31 2.78
CA ILE A 246 -14.24 2.83 1.46
C ILE A 246 -13.97 1.33 1.39
N GLN A 247 -14.98 0.59 1.01
CA GLN A 247 -14.91 -0.84 0.75
C GLN A 247 -15.00 -1.11 -0.75
#